data_6d676760516a636352db5a74cc6e5e93
#
_entry.id   6d676760516a636352db5a74cc6e5e93
#
_cell.length_a   1.000
_cell.length_b   1.000
_cell.length_c   1.000
_cell.angle_alpha   90.00
_cell.angle_beta   90.00
_cell.angle_gamma   90.00
#
_symmetry.space_group_name_H-M   'P 1'
#
loop_
_entity.id
_entity.type
_entity.pdbx_description
1 polymer ?
#
loop_
_entity_poly.entity_id
_entity_poly.type
_entity_poly.pdbx_seq_one_letter_code
_entity_poly.pdbx_strand_id
1 'polypeptide(L)'
;FSVLRTKKLNLKEGTASILEMESGSNDPVAYLLTMIGIMMKTGGSLSSLPYMIFAQVVFGLAIGAVAASLGILLLKKGTMQAAGMDMILVTALVMIAFGLSEAIGGNAFLTVYLMGILLGNSNIRGKETLIPFFDGMTGLAQIVLFFLLGLLSFPHKLPQIFFVSLAIAIVLTVIIRPVTVFLIMKPFKCSSRQCLMISWAGLRGAASIVFAIMVIAASSSSSDTLFHTVFMVALLSVAIQGTFLPFVAEKLKMVDDSCDVRMTFNDYKEASEITMMQMEIPEGHNWENRLVKDVSMPTGSLAVMIKRHGETLIPGGDTRILAGDTIVLSVPAYESGGQEHLEEQEISPKHRWCNKTIAELMLPHGTLIVLVR
;
A
#
# COMPACT_ATOMS: atom_id res chain seq x y z
N PHE A 1 2.91 0.95 -9.18
CA PHE A 1 2.10 0.41 -8.09
C PHE A 1 0.96 1.34 -7.66
N SER A 2 1.22 2.63 -7.42
CA SER A 2 0.19 3.64 -7.08
C SER A 2 -1.03 3.62 -8.03
N VAL A 3 -0.81 3.47 -9.34
CA VAL A 3 -1.90 3.39 -10.34
C VAL A 3 -2.78 2.14 -10.14
N LEU A 4 -2.20 1.00 -9.80
CA LEU A 4 -2.94 -0.24 -9.51
C LEU A 4 -3.83 -0.06 -8.28
N ARG A 5 -3.29 0.56 -7.22
CA ARG A 5 -3.99 0.85 -5.97
C ARG A 5 -5.16 1.83 -6.18
N THR A 6 -4.92 2.91 -6.93
CA THR A 6 -5.96 3.91 -7.26
C THR A 6 -7.09 3.31 -8.11
N LYS A 7 -6.76 2.38 -9.02
CA LYS A 7 -7.74 1.70 -9.88
C LYS A 7 -8.36 0.46 -9.22
N LYS A 8 -8.01 0.15 -7.98
CA LYS A 8 -8.48 -1.03 -7.22
C LYS A 8 -8.31 -2.33 -8.00
N LEU A 9 -7.20 -2.49 -8.71
CA LEU A 9 -6.90 -3.68 -9.50
C LEU A 9 -6.08 -4.67 -8.67
N ASN A 10 -6.68 -5.80 -8.34
CA ASN A 10 -5.95 -6.94 -7.80
C ASN A 10 -5.44 -7.82 -8.93
N LEU A 11 -4.19 -8.28 -8.84
CA LEU A 11 -3.54 -9.07 -9.88
C LEU A 11 -3.26 -10.48 -9.37
N LYS A 12 -3.60 -11.48 -10.20
CA LYS A 12 -3.35 -12.91 -9.92
C LYS A 12 -1.87 -13.24 -9.78
N GLU A 13 -1.60 -14.42 -9.24
CA GLU A 13 -0.25 -15.01 -9.16
C GLU A 13 0.75 -14.16 -8.35
N GLY A 14 0.28 -13.36 -7.37
CA GLY A 14 1.17 -12.49 -6.58
C GLY A 14 1.84 -11.38 -7.39
N THR A 15 1.34 -11.07 -8.59
CA THR A 15 1.94 -10.06 -9.50
C THR A 15 1.95 -8.67 -8.88
N ALA A 16 0.93 -8.32 -8.08
CA ALA A 16 0.88 -7.03 -7.38
C ALA A 16 2.06 -6.87 -6.41
N SER A 17 2.36 -7.91 -5.61
CA SER A 17 3.48 -7.90 -4.66
C SER A 17 4.84 -7.83 -5.36
N ILE A 18 4.99 -8.51 -6.51
CA ILE A 18 6.23 -8.42 -7.31
C ILE A 18 6.43 -7.00 -7.82
N LEU A 19 5.38 -6.34 -8.33
CA LEU A 19 5.44 -4.96 -8.81
C LEU A 19 5.71 -3.96 -7.68
N GLU A 20 5.18 -4.21 -6.48
CA GLU A 20 5.46 -3.40 -5.30
C GLU A 20 6.93 -3.49 -4.90
N MET A 21 7.46 -4.70 -4.78
CA MET A 21 8.87 -4.95 -4.48
C MET A 21 9.79 -4.35 -5.54
N GLU A 22 9.46 -4.52 -6.81
CA GLU A 22 10.22 -3.95 -7.92
C GLU A 22 10.22 -2.42 -7.86
N SER A 23 9.06 -1.80 -7.65
CA SER A 23 8.92 -0.35 -7.60
C SER A 23 9.78 0.30 -6.50
N GLY A 24 9.92 -0.36 -5.34
CA GLY A 24 10.73 0.16 -4.24
C GLY A 24 12.22 -0.15 -4.39
N SER A 25 12.58 -1.32 -4.94
CA SER A 25 13.98 -1.76 -5.02
C SER A 25 14.74 -1.15 -6.19
N ASN A 26 14.06 -0.66 -7.23
CA ASN A 26 14.70 -0.08 -8.40
C ASN A 26 15.35 1.28 -8.13
N ASP A 27 14.79 2.09 -7.22
CA ASP A 27 15.27 3.45 -6.93
C ASP A 27 16.67 3.47 -6.30
N PRO A 28 16.99 2.65 -5.29
CA PRO A 28 18.36 2.53 -4.77
C PRO A 28 19.40 2.15 -5.82
N VAL A 29 19.05 1.23 -6.73
CA VAL A 29 19.93 0.78 -7.82
C VAL A 29 20.08 1.89 -8.87
N ALA A 30 19.00 2.55 -9.23
CA ALA A 30 19.03 3.67 -10.19
C ALA A 30 19.85 4.84 -9.65
N TYR A 31 19.73 5.16 -8.35
CA TYR A 31 20.57 6.16 -7.69
C TYR A 31 22.06 5.80 -7.77
N LEU A 32 22.41 4.55 -7.42
CA LEU A 32 23.80 4.07 -7.50
C LEU A 32 24.36 4.21 -8.93
N LEU A 33 23.62 3.76 -9.93
CA LEU A 33 24.03 3.87 -11.33
C LEU A 33 24.15 5.34 -11.79
N THR A 34 23.28 6.22 -11.29
CA THR A 34 23.33 7.66 -11.55
C THR A 34 24.61 8.27 -10.97
N MET A 35 24.97 7.90 -9.74
CA MET A 35 26.20 8.37 -9.09
C MET A 35 27.46 7.89 -9.83
N ILE A 36 27.46 6.65 -10.33
CA ILE A 36 28.53 6.14 -11.20
C ILE A 36 28.61 7.00 -12.47
N GLY A 37 27.48 7.26 -13.12
CA GLY A 37 27.41 8.11 -14.33
C GLY A 37 27.93 9.54 -14.10
N ILE A 38 27.56 10.15 -12.97
CA ILE A 38 28.05 11.47 -12.56
C ILE A 38 29.56 11.43 -12.38
N MET A 39 30.08 10.47 -11.64
CA MET A 39 31.52 10.31 -11.38
C MET A 39 32.29 10.14 -12.67
N MET A 40 31.83 9.32 -13.61
CA MET A 40 32.48 9.14 -14.93
C MET A 40 32.47 10.44 -15.73
N LYS A 41 31.40 11.22 -15.69
CA LYS A 41 31.23 12.48 -16.41
C LYS A 41 32.09 13.61 -15.82
N THR A 42 32.27 13.64 -14.51
CA THR A 42 33.06 14.67 -13.81
C THR A 42 34.57 14.36 -13.75
N GLY A 43 35.01 13.29 -14.41
CA GLY A 43 36.43 12.94 -14.48
C GLY A 43 36.96 12.25 -13.19
N GLY A 44 36.07 11.66 -12.39
CA GLY A 44 36.43 10.89 -11.22
C GLY A 44 37.28 9.65 -11.54
N SER A 45 38.15 9.27 -10.64
CA SER A 45 39.03 8.11 -10.82
C SER A 45 38.28 6.80 -10.83
N LEU A 46 38.45 5.96 -11.85
CA LEU A 46 37.89 4.62 -11.90
C LEU A 46 38.33 3.73 -10.74
N SER A 47 39.48 4.03 -10.12
CA SER A 47 39.98 3.29 -8.95
C SER A 47 39.14 3.50 -7.69
N SER A 48 38.36 4.59 -7.59
CA SER A 48 37.45 4.86 -6.47
C SER A 48 36.07 4.23 -6.62
N LEU A 49 35.71 3.71 -7.81
CA LEU A 49 34.42 3.05 -8.06
C LEU A 49 34.11 1.89 -7.09
N PRO A 50 35.03 0.94 -6.85
CA PRO A 50 34.72 -0.16 -5.93
C PRO A 50 34.42 0.32 -4.51
N TYR A 51 35.17 1.33 -4.04
CA TYR A 51 34.92 1.93 -2.72
C TYR A 51 33.57 2.65 -2.68
N MET A 52 33.21 3.41 -3.72
CA MET A 52 31.94 4.11 -3.80
C MET A 52 30.76 3.13 -3.79
N ILE A 53 30.84 2.05 -4.58
CA ILE A 53 29.80 1.00 -4.58
C ILE A 53 29.71 0.35 -3.20
N PHE A 54 30.84 -0.02 -2.60
CA PHE A 54 30.89 -0.58 -1.26
C PHE A 54 30.29 0.37 -0.24
N ALA A 55 30.69 1.63 -0.22
CA ALA A 55 30.19 2.63 0.72
C ALA A 55 28.69 2.84 0.57
N GLN A 56 28.19 3.00 -0.64
CA GLN A 56 26.75 3.17 -0.88
C GLN A 56 25.93 1.98 -0.38
N VAL A 57 26.37 0.76 -0.64
CA VAL A 57 25.64 -0.44 -0.22
C VAL A 57 25.77 -0.68 1.29
N VAL A 58 27.00 -0.73 1.80
CA VAL A 58 27.25 -1.11 3.19
C VAL A 58 26.75 -0.06 4.17
N PHE A 59 27.07 1.21 3.95
CA PHE A 59 26.60 2.28 4.84
C PHE A 59 25.10 2.47 4.73
N GLY A 60 24.53 2.37 3.51
CA GLY A 60 23.09 2.43 3.32
C GLY A 60 22.34 1.33 4.10
N LEU A 61 22.82 0.09 4.00
CA LEU A 61 22.24 -1.04 4.75
C LEU A 61 22.44 -0.91 6.26
N ALA A 62 23.65 -0.52 6.71
CA ALA A 62 23.96 -0.39 8.13
C ALA A 62 23.10 0.67 8.82
N ILE A 63 23.00 1.88 8.22
CA ILE A 63 22.19 2.96 8.78
C ILE A 63 20.70 2.59 8.73
N GLY A 64 20.24 2.00 7.62
CA GLY A 64 18.85 1.54 7.50
C GLY A 64 18.46 0.52 8.57
N ALA A 65 19.33 -0.45 8.83
CA ALA A 65 19.13 -1.45 9.87
C ALA A 65 19.13 -0.84 11.29
N VAL A 66 20.07 0.07 11.58
CA VAL A 66 20.16 0.75 12.88
C VAL A 66 18.93 1.64 13.09
N ALA A 67 18.56 2.46 12.11
CA ALA A 67 17.40 3.34 12.19
C ALA A 67 16.09 2.55 12.35
N ALA A 68 15.93 1.46 11.60
CA ALA A 68 14.78 0.57 11.75
C ALA A 68 14.71 -0.05 13.15
N SER A 69 15.83 -0.58 13.64
CA SER A 69 15.91 -1.18 14.97
C SER A 69 15.55 -0.19 16.07
N LEU A 70 16.05 1.04 15.96
CA LEU A 70 15.71 2.15 16.86
C LEU A 70 14.21 2.49 16.80
N GLY A 71 13.66 2.60 15.59
CA GLY A 71 12.23 2.86 15.37
C GLY A 71 11.35 1.79 16.00
N ILE A 72 11.67 0.51 15.74
CA ILE A 72 10.95 -0.64 16.32
C ILE A 72 11.00 -0.61 17.85
N LEU A 73 12.17 -0.33 18.42
CA LEU A 73 12.36 -0.27 19.86
C LEU A 73 11.56 0.85 20.50
N LEU A 74 11.55 2.04 19.89
CA LEU A 74 10.80 3.19 20.38
C LEU A 74 9.28 2.96 20.28
N LEU A 75 8.80 2.42 19.17
CA LEU A 75 7.38 2.16 18.96
C LEU A 75 6.85 1.00 19.83
N LYS A 76 7.68 -0.02 20.11
CA LYS A 76 7.29 -1.12 21.01
C LYS A 76 7.22 -0.69 22.48
N LYS A 77 8.10 0.20 22.96
CA LYS A 77 8.10 0.66 24.36
C LYS A 77 6.89 1.52 24.73
N GLY A 78 6.16 2.07 23.76
CA GLY A 78 4.82 2.64 23.94
C GLY A 78 4.72 3.82 24.91
N THR A 79 5.78 4.63 25.03
CA THR A 79 5.82 5.79 25.96
C THR A 79 5.10 7.03 25.40
N MET A 80 4.71 7.05 24.14
CA MET A 80 4.05 8.21 23.56
C MET A 80 2.53 8.13 23.75
N GLN A 81 2.02 8.95 24.69
CA GLN A 81 0.58 8.97 25.03
C GLN A 81 -0.26 9.82 24.08
N ALA A 82 0.35 10.68 23.25
CA ALA A 82 -0.37 11.57 22.36
C ALA A 82 -0.64 10.91 21.00
N ALA A 83 -1.89 10.94 20.56
CA ALA A 83 -2.30 10.44 19.24
C ALA A 83 -1.50 11.17 18.13
N GLY A 84 -0.94 10.40 17.19
CA GLY A 84 -0.18 10.95 16.05
C GLY A 84 1.32 11.16 16.29
N MET A 85 1.83 11.05 17.50
CA MET A 85 3.27 11.18 17.79
C MET A 85 4.10 10.09 17.09
N ASP A 86 3.54 8.91 16.90
CA ASP A 86 4.21 7.81 16.18
C ASP A 86 4.50 8.17 14.72
N MET A 87 3.59 8.90 14.06
CA MET A 87 3.77 9.37 12.68
C MET A 87 4.90 10.38 12.58
N ILE A 88 4.96 11.32 13.52
CA ILE A 88 6.02 12.35 13.59
C ILE A 88 7.36 11.68 13.89
N LEU A 89 7.40 10.74 14.84
CA LEU A 89 8.60 10.00 15.19
C LEU A 89 9.18 9.24 14.00
N VAL A 90 8.35 8.47 13.30
CA VAL A 90 8.79 7.69 12.14
C VAL A 90 9.25 8.62 11.02
N THR A 91 8.52 9.72 10.76
CA THR A 91 8.92 10.70 9.75
C THR A 91 10.27 11.34 10.08
N ALA A 92 10.45 11.78 11.33
CA ALA A 92 11.72 12.36 11.79
C ALA A 92 12.88 11.35 11.67
N LEU A 93 12.64 10.09 12.05
CA LEU A 93 13.64 9.03 11.98
C LEU A 93 14.04 8.73 10.54
N VAL A 94 13.08 8.71 9.61
CA VAL A 94 13.33 8.54 8.16
C VAL A 94 14.18 9.69 7.63
N MET A 95 13.85 10.95 7.98
CA MET A 95 14.60 12.12 7.52
C MET A 95 16.04 12.14 8.07
N ILE A 96 16.20 11.79 9.34
CA ILE A 96 17.54 11.68 9.96
C ILE A 96 18.35 10.55 9.31
N ALA A 97 17.75 9.38 9.10
CA ALA A 97 18.43 8.25 8.49
C ALA A 97 18.84 8.55 7.05
N PHE A 98 17.96 9.22 6.28
CA PHE A 98 18.25 9.69 4.92
C PHE A 98 19.44 10.65 4.91
N GLY A 99 19.38 11.73 5.70
CA GLY A 99 20.43 12.73 5.73
C GLY A 99 21.76 12.19 6.26
N LEU A 100 21.75 11.31 7.27
CA LEU A 100 22.94 10.69 7.80
C LEU A 100 23.60 9.76 6.77
N SER A 101 22.80 8.97 6.04
CA SER A 101 23.30 8.09 4.98
C SER A 101 23.97 8.90 3.87
N GLU A 102 23.35 9.99 3.41
CA GLU A 102 23.89 10.88 2.41
C GLU A 102 25.23 11.51 2.87
N ALA A 103 25.26 12.01 4.11
CA ALA A 103 26.43 12.68 4.69
C ALA A 103 27.68 11.81 4.75
N ILE A 104 27.55 10.50 4.95
CA ILE A 104 28.69 9.57 5.02
C ILE A 104 28.95 8.82 3.69
N GLY A 105 28.25 9.21 2.60
CA GLY A 105 28.42 8.60 1.28
C GLY A 105 27.71 7.25 1.10
N GLY A 106 26.73 6.94 1.97
CA GLY A 106 25.82 5.81 1.80
C GLY A 106 24.71 6.10 0.79
N ASN A 107 23.95 5.06 0.42
CA ASN A 107 22.78 5.21 -0.43
C ASN A 107 21.54 5.48 0.43
N ALA A 108 21.11 6.74 0.47
CA ALA A 108 19.97 7.19 1.27
C ALA A 108 18.65 6.51 0.85
N PHE A 109 18.45 6.24 -0.45
CA PHE A 109 17.28 5.50 -0.94
C PHE A 109 17.27 4.06 -0.42
N LEU A 110 18.43 3.39 -0.42
CA LEU A 110 18.57 2.04 0.14
C LEU A 110 18.31 2.01 1.66
N THR A 111 18.80 3.04 2.36
CA THR A 111 18.59 3.22 3.79
C THR A 111 17.11 3.26 4.15
N VAL A 112 16.35 4.14 3.49
CA VAL A 112 14.92 4.32 3.74
C VAL A 112 14.12 3.10 3.29
N TYR A 113 14.47 2.50 2.16
CA TYR A 113 13.83 1.28 1.66
C TYR A 113 13.99 0.12 2.64
N LEU A 114 15.21 -0.14 3.12
CA LEU A 114 15.45 -1.18 4.12
C LEU A 114 14.72 -0.90 5.43
N MET A 115 14.76 0.37 5.89
CA MET A 115 14.03 0.79 7.08
C MET A 115 12.52 0.54 6.93
N GLY A 116 11.93 0.86 5.77
CA GLY A 116 10.53 0.62 5.47
C GLY A 116 10.17 -0.87 5.51
N ILE A 117 10.99 -1.74 4.92
CA ILE A 117 10.78 -3.19 4.96
C ILE A 117 10.83 -3.72 6.39
N LEU A 118 11.84 -3.33 7.18
CA LEU A 118 12.00 -3.82 8.55
C LEU A 118 10.89 -3.34 9.48
N LEU A 119 10.48 -2.07 9.39
CA LEU A 119 9.35 -1.51 10.14
C LEU A 119 8.03 -2.17 9.69
N GLY A 120 7.82 -2.30 8.38
CA GLY A 120 6.62 -2.89 7.81
C GLY A 120 6.42 -4.35 8.21
N ASN A 121 7.50 -5.14 8.33
CA ASN A 121 7.42 -6.54 8.75
C ASN A 121 7.46 -6.73 10.29
N SER A 122 7.63 -5.65 11.05
CA SER A 122 7.66 -5.73 12.51
C SER A 122 6.29 -5.57 13.12
N ASN A 123 6.04 -6.26 14.25
CA ASN A 123 4.84 -6.06 15.03
C ASN A 123 5.01 -4.82 15.92
N ILE A 124 4.65 -3.65 15.38
CA ILE A 124 4.72 -2.34 16.01
C ILE A 124 3.31 -1.82 16.30
N ARG A 125 3.16 -1.07 17.39
CA ARG A 125 1.89 -0.39 17.71
C ARG A 125 1.60 0.72 16.69
N GLY A 126 0.33 0.99 16.43
CA GLY A 126 -0.07 2.09 15.54
C GLY A 126 0.17 1.83 14.05
N LYS A 127 0.50 0.62 13.63
CA LYS A 127 0.72 0.28 12.22
C LYS A 127 -0.49 0.62 11.35
N GLU A 128 -1.71 0.43 11.88
CA GLU A 128 -2.97 0.75 11.20
C GLU A 128 -3.15 2.25 10.90
N THR A 129 -2.52 3.12 11.68
CA THR A 129 -2.55 4.57 11.46
C THR A 129 -1.36 5.05 10.65
N LEU A 130 -0.19 4.40 10.79
CA LEU A 130 1.03 4.74 10.07
C LEU A 130 0.89 4.49 8.56
N ILE A 131 0.32 3.35 8.16
CA ILE A 131 0.19 2.99 6.73
C ILE A 131 -0.65 4.03 5.98
N PRO A 132 -1.90 4.37 6.38
CA PRO A 132 -2.69 5.37 5.68
C PRO A 132 -2.05 6.77 5.69
N PHE A 133 -1.35 7.12 6.77
CA PHE A 133 -0.64 8.39 6.86
C PHE A 133 0.48 8.50 5.81
N PHE A 134 1.35 7.48 5.69
CA PHE A 134 2.42 7.49 4.70
C PHE A 134 1.89 7.36 3.28
N ASP A 135 0.79 6.66 3.05
CA ASP A 135 0.10 6.63 1.75
C ASP A 135 -0.40 8.03 1.35
N GLY A 136 -1.04 8.74 2.27
CA GLY A 136 -1.51 10.11 2.04
C GLY A 136 -0.34 11.08 1.80
N MET A 137 0.73 10.97 2.60
CA MET A 137 1.95 11.78 2.45
C MET A 137 2.63 11.51 1.11
N THR A 138 2.74 10.25 0.70
CA THR A 138 3.30 9.85 -0.60
C THR A 138 2.48 10.43 -1.75
N GLY A 139 1.15 10.35 -1.67
CA GLY A 139 0.25 10.94 -2.66
C GLY A 139 0.43 12.45 -2.78
N LEU A 140 0.47 13.16 -1.65
CA LEU A 140 0.71 14.61 -1.61
C LEU A 140 2.09 14.96 -2.21
N ALA A 141 3.15 14.27 -1.77
CA ALA A 141 4.50 14.47 -2.26
C ALA A 141 4.59 14.25 -3.78
N GLN A 142 3.90 13.22 -4.29
CA GLN A 142 3.83 12.93 -5.72
C GLN A 142 3.17 14.07 -6.50
N ILE A 143 2.06 14.62 -6.02
CA ILE A 143 1.37 15.75 -6.65
C ILE A 143 2.28 16.97 -6.68
N VAL A 144 2.89 17.36 -5.56
CA VAL A 144 3.81 18.50 -5.46
C VAL A 144 5.00 18.31 -6.39
N LEU A 145 5.58 17.11 -6.42
CA LEU A 145 6.75 16.80 -7.25
C LEU A 145 6.42 16.92 -8.75
N PHE A 146 5.32 16.33 -9.21
CA PHE A 146 4.92 16.44 -10.62
C PHE A 146 4.54 17.88 -11.00
N PHE A 147 3.94 18.63 -10.08
CA PHE A 147 3.65 20.05 -10.27
C PHE A 147 4.96 20.86 -10.48
N LEU A 148 5.93 20.69 -9.58
CA LEU A 148 7.22 21.35 -9.67
C LEU A 148 7.99 20.96 -10.96
N LEU A 149 7.98 19.67 -11.33
CA LEU A 149 8.59 19.19 -12.56
C LEU A 149 7.90 19.77 -13.81
N GLY A 150 6.58 19.95 -13.76
CA GLY A 150 5.83 20.61 -14.83
C GLY A 150 6.23 22.08 -14.98
N LEU A 151 6.39 22.80 -13.85
CA LEU A 151 6.89 24.20 -13.88
C LEU A 151 8.32 24.33 -14.40
N LEU A 152 9.17 23.34 -14.17
CA LEU A 152 10.55 23.32 -14.64
C LEU A 152 10.65 22.99 -16.13
N SER A 153 9.61 22.39 -16.71
CA SER A 153 9.59 22.05 -18.13
C SER A 153 9.30 23.26 -19.01
N PHE A 154 9.99 23.37 -20.14
CA PHE A 154 9.72 24.39 -21.15
C PHE A 154 8.90 23.82 -22.30
N PRO A 155 7.57 24.10 -22.39
CA PRO A 155 6.69 23.49 -23.38
C PRO A 155 7.14 23.68 -24.84
N HIS A 156 7.78 24.82 -25.16
CA HIS A 156 8.26 25.09 -26.52
C HIS A 156 9.39 24.16 -26.98
N LYS A 157 10.15 23.55 -26.08
CA LYS A 157 11.19 22.56 -26.36
C LYS A 157 10.68 21.16 -26.59
N LEU A 158 9.50 20.84 -26.07
CA LEU A 158 8.93 19.50 -26.11
C LEU A 158 8.68 18.95 -27.53
N PRO A 159 8.15 19.75 -28.50
CA PRO A 159 7.95 19.26 -29.86
C PRO A 159 9.26 18.84 -30.57
N GLN A 160 10.36 19.50 -30.25
CA GLN A 160 11.65 19.21 -30.88
C GLN A 160 12.23 17.85 -30.50
N ILE A 161 11.94 17.41 -29.26
CA ILE A 161 12.45 16.15 -28.71
C ILE A 161 11.41 15.04 -28.74
N PHE A 162 10.18 15.35 -29.19
CA PHE A 162 9.05 14.41 -29.12
C PHE A 162 9.36 13.08 -29.80
N PHE A 163 9.81 13.08 -31.05
CA PHE A 163 10.07 11.85 -31.80
C PHE A 163 11.21 11.02 -31.20
N VAL A 164 12.25 11.66 -30.69
CA VAL A 164 13.37 10.98 -30.03
C VAL A 164 12.89 10.35 -28.72
N SER A 165 12.16 11.10 -27.90
CA SER A 165 11.60 10.60 -26.64
C SER A 165 10.58 9.49 -26.85
N LEU A 166 9.74 9.59 -27.89
CA LEU A 166 8.81 8.55 -28.28
C LEU A 166 9.53 7.27 -28.72
N ALA A 167 10.56 7.39 -29.54
CA ALA A 167 11.35 6.22 -29.95
C ALA A 167 12.02 5.55 -28.74
N ILE A 168 12.60 6.32 -27.83
CA ILE A 168 13.18 5.81 -26.58
C ILE A 168 12.10 5.11 -25.73
N ALA A 169 10.94 5.74 -25.55
CA ALA A 169 9.83 5.16 -24.76
C ALA A 169 9.35 3.82 -25.36
N ILE A 170 9.21 3.74 -26.69
CA ILE A 170 8.81 2.50 -27.38
C ILE A 170 9.86 1.41 -27.21
N VAL A 171 11.13 1.71 -27.46
CA VAL A 171 12.22 0.73 -27.30
C VAL A 171 12.30 0.22 -25.87
N LEU A 172 12.22 1.10 -24.91
CA LEU A 172 12.24 0.74 -23.48
C LEU A 172 11.05 -0.14 -23.09
N THR A 173 9.85 0.18 -23.57
CA THR A 173 8.62 -0.50 -23.17
C THR A 173 8.38 -1.81 -23.93
N VAL A 174 8.65 -1.81 -25.25
CA VAL A 174 8.28 -2.94 -26.13
C VAL A 174 9.44 -3.94 -26.31
N ILE A 175 10.68 -3.49 -26.21
CA ILE A 175 11.83 -4.35 -26.43
C ILE A 175 12.58 -4.64 -25.14
N ILE A 176 13.14 -3.62 -24.49
CA ILE A 176 14.06 -3.81 -23.38
C ILE A 176 13.34 -4.43 -22.19
N ARG A 177 12.20 -3.88 -21.80
CA ARG A 177 11.45 -4.32 -20.64
C ARG A 177 10.94 -5.76 -20.75
N PRO A 178 10.25 -6.18 -21.85
CA PRO A 178 9.86 -7.57 -22.00
C PRO A 178 11.07 -8.51 -22.02
N VAL A 179 12.13 -8.21 -22.76
CA VAL A 179 13.32 -9.06 -22.82
C VAL A 179 13.91 -9.28 -21.43
N THR A 180 14.11 -8.21 -20.65
CA THR A 180 14.65 -8.33 -19.28
C THR A 180 13.73 -9.08 -18.35
N VAL A 181 12.42 -8.82 -18.37
CA VAL A 181 11.45 -9.51 -17.51
C VAL A 181 11.38 -11.00 -17.86
N PHE A 182 11.29 -11.35 -19.15
CA PHE A 182 11.27 -12.75 -19.55
C PHE A 182 12.57 -13.48 -19.20
N LEU A 183 13.72 -12.82 -19.38
CA LEU A 183 15.02 -13.41 -19.04
C LEU A 183 15.14 -13.72 -17.54
N ILE A 184 14.65 -12.81 -16.69
CA ILE A 184 14.77 -12.94 -15.24
C ILE A 184 13.66 -13.83 -14.66
N MET A 185 12.41 -13.68 -15.09
CA MET A 185 11.25 -14.30 -14.43
C MET A 185 10.95 -15.72 -14.94
N LYS A 186 11.32 -16.05 -16.18
CA LYS A 186 11.10 -17.41 -16.74
C LYS A 186 11.80 -18.52 -15.98
N PRO A 187 13.04 -18.38 -15.50
CA PRO A 187 13.69 -19.40 -14.67
C PRO A 187 12.91 -19.70 -13.38
N PHE A 188 12.16 -18.76 -12.85
CA PHE A 188 11.31 -18.93 -11.66
C PHE A 188 9.91 -19.48 -11.98
N LYS A 189 9.71 -20.05 -13.19
CA LYS A 189 8.45 -20.66 -13.64
C LYS A 189 7.25 -19.70 -13.70
N CYS A 190 7.47 -18.41 -13.79
CA CYS A 190 6.41 -17.43 -13.96
C CYS A 190 5.66 -17.63 -15.27
N SER A 191 4.35 -17.41 -15.26
CA SER A 191 3.51 -17.54 -16.45
C SER A 191 3.86 -16.46 -17.49
N SER A 192 3.65 -16.76 -18.77
CA SER A 192 3.90 -15.77 -19.82
C SER A 192 2.98 -14.54 -19.69
N ARG A 193 1.76 -14.73 -19.17
CA ARG A 193 0.82 -13.63 -18.92
C ARG A 193 1.32 -12.73 -17.80
N GLN A 194 1.85 -13.33 -16.73
CA GLN A 194 2.47 -12.61 -15.63
C GLN A 194 3.69 -11.80 -16.11
N CYS A 195 4.59 -12.40 -16.89
CA CYS A 195 5.73 -11.69 -17.46
C CYS A 195 5.31 -10.51 -18.36
N LEU A 196 4.28 -10.69 -19.20
CA LEU A 196 3.75 -9.60 -20.03
C LEU A 196 3.13 -8.48 -19.18
N MET A 197 2.38 -8.83 -18.12
CA MET A 197 1.80 -7.86 -17.21
C MET A 197 2.87 -7.05 -16.49
N ILE A 198 3.89 -7.70 -15.95
CA ILE A 198 5.04 -7.03 -15.30
C ILE A 198 5.78 -6.15 -16.30
N SER A 199 5.96 -6.61 -17.54
CA SER A 199 6.61 -5.83 -18.59
C SER A 199 5.83 -4.54 -18.91
N TRP A 200 4.50 -4.61 -19.01
CA TRP A 200 3.67 -3.44 -19.27
C TRP A 200 3.61 -2.49 -18.08
N ALA A 201 3.51 -3.03 -16.85
CA ALA A 201 3.38 -2.24 -15.62
C ALA A 201 4.64 -1.46 -15.23
N GLY A 202 5.74 -1.59 -15.96
CA GLY A 202 6.99 -0.88 -15.73
C GLY A 202 6.94 0.61 -16.07
N LEU A 203 6.06 1.34 -15.38
CA LEU A 203 5.89 2.79 -15.54
C LEU A 203 7.16 3.55 -15.15
N ARG A 204 7.50 4.58 -15.93
CA ARG A 204 8.59 5.50 -15.59
C ARG A 204 8.07 6.57 -14.66
N GLY A 205 8.60 6.59 -13.44
CA GLY A 205 8.16 7.51 -12.40
C GLY A 205 8.95 8.80 -12.34
N ALA A 206 8.59 9.64 -11.38
CA ALA A 206 9.24 10.92 -11.10
C ALA A 206 10.72 10.77 -10.69
N ALA A 207 11.10 9.64 -10.07
CA ALA A 207 12.49 9.37 -9.68
C ALA A 207 13.47 9.48 -10.85
N SER A 208 13.10 9.00 -12.04
CA SER A 208 13.96 9.12 -13.22
C SER A 208 14.24 10.58 -13.60
N ILE A 209 13.26 11.47 -13.41
CA ILE A 209 13.42 12.90 -13.70
C ILE A 209 14.29 13.56 -12.64
N VAL A 210 14.11 13.19 -11.36
CA VAL A 210 14.96 13.68 -10.26
C VAL A 210 16.41 13.28 -10.48
N PHE A 211 16.69 12.05 -10.88
CA PHE A 211 18.03 11.59 -11.19
C PHE A 211 18.62 12.32 -12.41
N ALA A 212 17.81 12.64 -13.42
CA ALA A 212 18.28 13.48 -14.54
C ALA A 212 18.67 14.89 -14.06
N ILE A 213 17.91 15.49 -13.14
CA ILE A 213 18.26 16.80 -12.54
C ILE A 213 19.58 16.70 -11.76
N MET A 214 19.79 15.63 -10.99
CA MET A 214 21.05 15.41 -10.28
C MET A 214 22.25 15.37 -11.22
N VAL A 215 22.13 14.69 -12.37
CA VAL A 215 23.18 14.65 -13.39
C VAL A 215 23.47 16.05 -13.96
N ILE A 216 22.45 16.86 -14.18
CA ILE A 216 22.60 18.21 -14.71
C ILE A 216 23.23 19.12 -13.65
N ALA A 217 22.79 19.05 -12.41
CA ALA A 217 23.34 19.84 -11.30
C ALA A 217 24.81 19.53 -11.03
N ALA A 218 25.22 18.27 -11.19
CA ALA A 218 26.60 17.84 -11.00
C ALA A 218 27.54 18.19 -12.19
N SER A 219 26.98 18.47 -13.36
CA SER A 219 27.76 18.76 -14.58
C SER A 219 27.66 20.21 -14.98
N SER A 220 28.79 20.84 -15.22
CA SER A 220 28.89 22.24 -15.67
C SER A 220 28.33 22.49 -17.10
N SER A 221 27.99 21.44 -17.83
CA SER A 221 27.37 21.55 -19.16
C SER A 221 25.84 21.49 -19.00
N SER A 222 25.19 22.62 -19.26
CA SER A 222 23.74 22.79 -19.32
C SER A 222 23.13 21.94 -20.45
N SER A 223 22.90 20.68 -20.15
CA SER A 223 22.19 19.78 -21.06
C SER A 223 20.70 19.77 -20.72
N ASP A 224 20.03 20.92 -20.91
CA ASP A 224 18.57 21.06 -20.80
C ASP A 224 17.83 19.96 -21.57
N THR A 225 18.44 19.50 -22.67
CA THR A 225 17.90 18.42 -23.51
C THR A 225 17.71 17.10 -22.73
N LEU A 226 18.64 16.76 -21.82
CA LEU A 226 18.53 15.52 -21.02
C LEU A 226 17.29 15.54 -20.13
N PHE A 227 17.09 16.65 -19.39
CA PHE A 227 15.91 16.80 -18.54
C PHE A 227 14.61 16.66 -19.34
N HIS A 228 14.48 17.44 -20.43
CA HIS A 228 13.26 17.44 -21.23
C HIS A 228 13.02 16.08 -21.91
N THR A 229 14.07 15.37 -22.35
CA THR A 229 13.94 14.03 -22.92
C THR A 229 13.42 13.03 -21.88
N VAL A 230 14.03 13.00 -20.68
CA VAL A 230 13.59 12.10 -19.59
C VAL A 230 12.19 12.46 -19.11
N PHE A 231 11.89 13.76 -18.99
CA PHE A 231 10.55 14.24 -18.64
C PHE A 231 9.49 13.79 -19.65
N MET A 232 9.78 13.95 -20.98
CA MET A 232 8.85 13.53 -22.02
C MET A 232 8.66 12.00 -22.04
N VAL A 233 9.73 11.22 -21.86
CA VAL A 233 9.64 9.75 -21.75
C VAL A 233 8.78 9.34 -20.57
N ALA A 234 8.96 9.98 -19.40
CA ALA A 234 8.14 9.70 -18.21
C ALA A 234 6.68 10.10 -18.44
N LEU A 235 6.42 11.26 -19.03
CA LEU A 235 5.08 11.74 -19.37
C LEU A 235 4.36 10.77 -20.31
N LEU A 236 5.01 10.35 -21.39
CA LEU A 236 4.48 9.37 -22.35
C LEU A 236 4.21 8.01 -21.67
N SER A 237 5.12 7.56 -20.82
CA SER A 237 4.95 6.32 -20.08
C SER A 237 3.73 6.37 -19.17
N VAL A 238 3.58 7.41 -18.35
CA VAL A 238 2.43 7.56 -17.45
C VAL A 238 1.15 7.72 -18.25
N ALA A 239 1.13 8.54 -19.27
CA ALA A 239 -0.06 8.81 -20.10
C ALA A 239 -0.52 7.57 -20.86
N ILE A 240 0.39 6.82 -21.49
CA ILE A 240 0.02 5.67 -22.32
C ILE A 240 -0.09 4.41 -21.46
N GLN A 241 1.00 3.99 -20.80
CA GLN A 241 1.01 2.72 -20.04
C GLN A 241 0.08 2.78 -18.84
N GLY A 242 0.04 3.92 -18.10
CA GLY A 242 -0.83 4.08 -16.93
C GLY A 242 -2.32 4.05 -17.31
N THR A 243 -2.70 4.68 -18.41
CA THR A 243 -4.10 4.69 -18.89
C THR A 243 -4.55 3.32 -19.37
N PHE A 244 -3.69 2.61 -20.12
CA PHE A 244 -4.02 1.30 -20.67
C PHE A 244 -3.76 0.14 -19.71
N LEU A 245 -3.25 0.38 -18.52
CA LEU A 245 -2.92 -0.67 -17.54
C LEU A 245 -4.13 -1.56 -17.19
N PRO A 246 -5.35 -1.02 -16.88
CA PRO A 246 -6.52 -1.84 -16.60
C PRO A 246 -6.91 -2.72 -17.80
N PHE A 247 -6.94 -2.13 -18.98
CA PHE A 247 -7.28 -2.84 -20.22
C PHE A 247 -6.32 -4.01 -20.51
N VAL A 248 -5.01 -3.81 -20.29
CA VAL A 248 -4.01 -4.87 -20.46
C VAL A 248 -4.19 -5.96 -19.40
N ALA A 249 -4.45 -5.59 -18.14
CA ALA A 249 -4.71 -6.55 -17.07
C ALA A 249 -5.91 -7.45 -17.37
N GLU A 250 -7.02 -6.87 -17.83
CA GLU A 250 -8.23 -7.61 -18.26
C GLU A 250 -7.96 -8.50 -19.46
N LYS A 251 -7.30 -7.97 -20.51
CA LYS A 251 -6.99 -8.73 -21.73
C LYS A 251 -6.07 -9.93 -21.45
N LEU A 252 -5.15 -9.79 -20.52
CA LEU A 252 -4.27 -10.87 -20.06
C LEU A 252 -4.95 -11.82 -19.07
N LYS A 253 -6.20 -11.52 -18.64
CA LYS A 253 -6.96 -12.25 -17.62
C LYS A 253 -6.20 -12.37 -16.29
N MET A 254 -5.48 -11.30 -15.94
CA MET A 254 -4.66 -11.19 -14.74
C MET A 254 -5.37 -10.49 -13.59
N VAL A 255 -6.60 -10.00 -13.81
CA VAL A 255 -7.45 -9.42 -12.75
C VAL A 255 -7.99 -10.54 -11.87
N ASP A 256 -7.90 -10.36 -10.56
CA ASP A 256 -8.44 -11.26 -9.56
C ASP A 256 -9.64 -10.60 -8.86
N ASP A 257 -10.83 -11.09 -9.17
CA ASP A 257 -12.08 -10.59 -8.62
C ASP A 257 -12.40 -11.21 -7.24
N SER A 258 -11.62 -12.21 -6.79
CA SER A 258 -11.90 -13.00 -5.60
C SER A 258 -11.30 -12.41 -4.31
N CYS A 259 -10.40 -11.44 -4.39
CA CYS A 259 -9.72 -10.85 -3.24
C CYS A 259 -9.99 -9.36 -3.10
N ASP A 260 -10.12 -8.88 -1.86
CA ASP A 260 -10.26 -7.45 -1.57
C ASP A 260 -8.95 -6.72 -1.93
N VAL A 261 -9.07 -5.72 -2.81
CA VAL A 261 -7.96 -4.91 -3.36
C VAL A 261 -7.14 -4.18 -2.27
N ARG A 262 -7.63 -4.17 -1.05
CA ARG A 262 -7.00 -3.50 0.09
C ARG A 262 -5.87 -4.29 0.74
N MET A 263 -5.73 -5.59 0.39
CA MET A 263 -4.71 -6.45 0.99
C MET A 263 -3.47 -6.53 0.10
N THR A 264 -2.58 -5.57 0.22
CA THR A 264 -1.18 -5.68 -0.24
C THR A 264 -0.34 -6.37 0.82
N PHE A 265 0.89 -6.75 0.48
CA PHE A 265 1.85 -7.42 1.38
C PHE A 265 2.04 -6.71 2.74
N ASN A 266 1.82 -5.38 2.79
CA ASN A 266 1.84 -4.58 4.02
C ASN A 266 0.49 -4.53 4.75
N ASP A 267 -0.59 -4.90 4.08
CA ASP A 267 -1.96 -4.90 4.63
C ASP A 267 -2.39 -6.31 5.10
N TYR A 268 -1.45 -7.24 5.22
CA TYR A 268 -1.70 -8.47 5.95
C TYR A 268 -2.04 -8.08 7.40
N LYS A 269 -3.29 -7.64 7.59
CA LYS A 269 -3.98 -7.94 8.84
C LYS A 269 -3.93 -9.46 8.89
N GLU A 270 -3.31 -10.01 9.93
CA GLU A 270 -3.80 -11.27 10.43
C GLU A 270 -5.31 -11.09 10.41
N ALA A 271 -5.99 -11.73 9.47
CA ALA A 271 -7.43 -11.85 9.52
C ALA A 271 -7.64 -12.49 10.90
N SER A 272 -7.91 -11.65 11.89
CA SER A 272 -8.32 -12.19 13.18
C SER A 272 -9.58 -12.92 12.82
N GLU A 273 -9.52 -14.24 12.89
CA GLU A 273 -10.66 -15.14 12.69
C GLU A 273 -11.86 -14.72 13.56
N ILE A 274 -11.65 -13.67 14.34
CA ILE A 274 -12.53 -13.20 15.41
C ILE A 274 -12.67 -11.67 15.31
N THR A 275 -13.87 -11.21 15.09
CA THR A 275 -14.25 -9.78 15.18
C THR A 275 -14.94 -9.50 16.49
N MET A 276 -14.57 -8.39 17.15
CA MET A 276 -15.24 -7.95 18.37
C MET A 276 -16.42 -7.04 18.04
N MET A 277 -17.62 -7.43 18.47
CA MET A 277 -18.83 -6.66 18.30
C MET A 277 -19.31 -6.17 19.68
N GLN A 278 -19.66 -4.89 19.79
CA GLN A 278 -20.26 -4.32 21.00
C GLN A 278 -21.76 -4.19 20.80
N MET A 279 -22.52 -4.63 21.81
CA MET A 279 -23.97 -4.53 21.85
C MET A 279 -24.41 -4.00 23.21
N GLU A 280 -25.18 -2.91 23.18
CA GLU A 280 -25.81 -2.35 24.39
C GLU A 280 -27.16 -3.05 24.64
N ILE A 281 -27.45 -3.33 25.88
CA ILE A 281 -28.72 -4.00 26.33
C ILE A 281 -29.67 -2.92 26.83
N PRO A 282 -30.61 -2.45 26.00
CA PRO A 282 -31.66 -1.53 26.48
C PRO A 282 -32.66 -2.22 27.41
N GLU A 283 -33.42 -1.42 28.14
CA GLU A 283 -34.56 -1.91 28.95
C GLU A 283 -35.56 -2.65 28.05
N GLY A 284 -36.01 -3.83 28.48
CA GLY A 284 -36.93 -4.68 27.71
C GLY A 284 -36.22 -5.55 26.62
N HIS A 285 -34.91 -5.59 26.55
CA HIS A 285 -34.21 -6.49 25.64
C HIS A 285 -34.41 -7.95 26.02
N ASN A 286 -34.51 -8.86 25.03
CA ASN A 286 -34.74 -10.30 25.23
C ASN A 286 -33.68 -11.01 26.11
N TRP A 287 -32.52 -10.39 26.30
CA TRP A 287 -31.43 -10.92 27.13
C TRP A 287 -31.41 -10.35 28.52
N GLU A 288 -32.25 -9.34 28.81
CA GLU A 288 -32.36 -8.73 30.14
C GLU A 288 -32.78 -9.78 31.18
N ASN A 289 -32.13 -9.76 32.33
CA ASN A 289 -32.35 -10.66 33.47
C ASN A 289 -32.07 -12.15 33.18
N ARG A 290 -31.52 -12.52 32.01
CA ARG A 290 -31.14 -13.91 31.73
C ARG A 290 -29.67 -14.17 32.08
N LEU A 291 -29.32 -15.42 32.27
CA LEU A 291 -27.94 -15.86 32.43
C LEU A 291 -27.27 -15.95 31.06
N VAL A 292 -25.96 -15.66 30.99
CA VAL A 292 -25.18 -15.72 29.72
C VAL A 292 -25.30 -17.09 29.05
N LYS A 293 -25.37 -18.17 29.82
CA LYS A 293 -25.56 -19.56 29.33
C LYS A 293 -26.93 -19.82 28.70
N ASP A 294 -27.95 -19.05 29.12
CA ASP A 294 -29.35 -19.24 28.71
C ASP A 294 -29.75 -18.35 27.54
N VAL A 295 -28.81 -17.55 27.04
CA VAL A 295 -29.02 -16.63 25.95
C VAL A 295 -28.56 -17.28 24.64
N SER A 296 -29.45 -17.26 23.62
CA SER A 296 -29.11 -17.68 22.27
C SER A 296 -28.15 -16.65 21.61
N MET A 297 -26.88 -16.95 21.63
CA MET A 297 -25.87 -16.17 20.88
C MET A 297 -25.69 -16.72 19.46
N PRO A 298 -25.24 -15.91 18.49
CA PRO A 298 -24.91 -16.38 17.15
C PRO A 298 -23.91 -17.53 17.19
N THR A 299 -24.04 -18.50 16.30
CA THR A 299 -23.16 -19.68 16.24
C THR A 299 -21.69 -19.28 16.15
N GLY A 300 -20.86 -19.81 17.03
CA GLY A 300 -19.43 -19.49 17.09
C GLY A 300 -19.10 -18.18 17.81
N SER A 301 -20.08 -17.47 18.38
CA SER A 301 -19.83 -16.27 19.19
C SER A 301 -19.66 -16.59 20.66
N LEU A 302 -18.85 -15.77 21.35
CA LEU A 302 -18.61 -15.86 22.78
C LEU A 302 -18.72 -14.47 23.43
N ALA A 303 -19.39 -14.34 24.55
CA ALA A 303 -19.35 -13.12 25.35
C ALA A 303 -17.98 -13.04 26.05
N VAL A 304 -17.18 -12.07 25.67
CA VAL A 304 -15.81 -11.91 26.17
C VAL A 304 -15.78 -10.96 27.36
N MET A 305 -16.66 -9.96 27.37
CA MET A 305 -16.64 -8.89 28.35
C MET A 305 -18.02 -8.25 28.48
N ILE A 306 -18.39 -7.87 29.70
CA ILE A 306 -19.54 -7.02 29.97
C ILE A 306 -19.06 -5.76 30.68
N LYS A 307 -19.42 -4.60 30.12
CA LYS A 307 -19.20 -3.31 30.78
C LYS A 307 -20.48 -2.90 31.49
N ARG A 308 -20.42 -2.73 32.80
CA ARG A 308 -21.52 -2.32 33.67
C ARG A 308 -21.10 -1.12 34.48
N HIS A 309 -21.79 0.01 34.35
CA HIS A 309 -21.50 1.25 35.09
C HIS A 309 -20.01 1.68 35.06
N GLY A 310 -19.33 1.43 33.92
CA GLY A 310 -17.89 1.77 33.75
C GLY A 310 -16.92 0.69 34.27
N GLU A 311 -17.40 -0.34 34.98
CA GLU A 311 -16.57 -1.47 35.37
C GLU A 311 -16.63 -2.59 34.33
N THR A 312 -15.50 -3.30 34.19
CA THR A 312 -15.36 -4.41 33.26
C THR A 312 -15.49 -5.73 33.98
N LEU A 313 -16.49 -6.54 33.59
CA LEU A 313 -16.75 -7.87 34.10
C LEU A 313 -16.38 -8.90 33.02
N ILE A 314 -15.69 -9.96 33.44
CA ILE A 314 -15.49 -11.15 32.59
C ILE A 314 -16.69 -12.08 32.83
N PRO A 315 -17.58 -12.28 31.82
CA PRO A 315 -18.79 -13.07 32.03
C PRO A 315 -18.45 -14.55 32.09
N GLY A 316 -19.02 -15.21 33.10
CA GLY A 316 -19.18 -16.67 33.15
C GLY A 316 -20.58 -17.06 32.71
N GLY A 317 -20.84 -18.38 32.51
CA GLY A 317 -22.16 -18.87 32.13
C GLY A 317 -23.27 -18.48 33.12
N ASP A 318 -22.97 -18.30 34.40
CA ASP A 318 -23.91 -17.92 35.46
C ASP A 318 -23.98 -16.38 35.66
N THR A 319 -23.29 -15.60 34.85
CA THR A 319 -23.40 -14.13 34.92
C THR A 319 -24.75 -13.68 34.37
N ARG A 320 -25.46 -12.87 35.16
CA ARG A 320 -26.76 -12.29 34.77
C ARG A 320 -26.55 -10.99 34.00
N ILE A 321 -27.18 -10.89 32.83
CA ILE A 321 -27.19 -9.69 31.98
C ILE A 321 -28.25 -8.73 32.51
N LEU A 322 -27.92 -7.45 32.66
CA LEU A 322 -28.82 -6.40 33.15
C LEU A 322 -29.01 -5.33 32.06
N ALA A 323 -30.13 -4.60 32.20
CA ALA A 323 -30.34 -3.40 31.37
C ALA A 323 -29.21 -2.39 31.59
N GLY A 324 -28.76 -1.73 30.55
CA GLY A 324 -27.61 -0.80 30.56
C GLY A 324 -26.23 -1.48 30.46
N ASP A 325 -26.16 -2.81 30.40
CA ASP A 325 -24.92 -3.52 30.15
C ASP A 325 -24.48 -3.33 28.67
N THR A 326 -23.21 -3.13 28.45
CA THR A 326 -22.60 -3.24 27.12
C THR A 326 -21.84 -4.55 27.03
N ILE A 327 -22.35 -5.47 26.22
CA ILE A 327 -21.73 -6.80 26.02
C ILE A 327 -20.78 -6.72 24.82
N VAL A 328 -19.57 -7.20 25.00
CA VAL A 328 -18.60 -7.40 23.92
C VAL A 328 -18.59 -8.86 23.54
N LEU A 329 -19.03 -9.14 22.32
CA LEU A 329 -19.06 -10.47 21.73
C LEU A 329 -17.85 -10.66 20.82
N SER A 330 -17.21 -11.80 20.92
CA SER A 330 -16.31 -12.33 19.92
C SER A 330 -17.17 -13.07 18.90
N VAL A 331 -17.17 -12.61 17.65
CA VAL A 331 -17.89 -13.26 16.54
C VAL A 331 -16.89 -13.69 15.48
N PRO A 332 -17.09 -14.85 14.80
CA PRO A 332 -16.26 -15.21 13.65
C PRO A 332 -16.26 -14.07 12.64
N ALA A 333 -15.09 -13.78 12.07
CA ALA A 333 -14.99 -12.81 10.98
C ALA A 333 -15.81 -13.33 9.80
N TYR A 334 -16.62 -12.45 9.19
CA TYR A 334 -17.38 -12.79 8.00
C TYR A 334 -16.41 -13.00 6.83
N GLU A 335 -16.24 -14.25 6.41
CA GLU A 335 -15.52 -14.57 5.17
C GLU A 335 -16.52 -14.50 4.00
N SER A 336 -16.38 -13.50 3.15
CA SER A 336 -17.14 -13.39 1.90
C SER A 336 -16.65 -14.43 0.87
N GLY A 337 -16.91 -15.70 1.15
CA GLY A 337 -16.48 -16.83 0.31
C GLY A 337 -17.63 -17.51 -0.46
N GLY A 338 -18.86 -17.04 -0.33
CA GLY A 338 -20.03 -17.59 -0.99
C GLY A 338 -20.72 -16.58 -1.92
N GLN A 339 -21.55 -17.06 -2.83
CA GLN A 339 -22.42 -16.25 -3.71
C GLN A 339 -23.55 -15.55 -2.90
N GLU A 340 -23.19 -14.85 -1.85
CA GLU A 340 -24.13 -14.10 -1.03
C GLU A 340 -24.20 -12.67 -1.57
N HIS A 341 -25.30 -12.32 -2.22
CA HIS A 341 -25.57 -10.96 -2.68
C HIS A 341 -26.34 -10.21 -1.59
N LEU A 342 -25.76 -9.10 -1.11
CA LEU A 342 -26.48 -8.10 -0.33
C LEU A 342 -27.22 -7.19 -1.30
N GLU A 343 -28.57 -7.25 -1.27
CA GLU A 343 -29.42 -6.37 -2.05
C GLU A 343 -30.16 -5.41 -1.12
N GLU A 344 -30.17 -4.13 -1.43
CA GLU A 344 -30.95 -3.12 -0.75
C GLU A 344 -32.29 -2.97 -1.48
N GLN A 345 -33.40 -3.27 -0.77
CA GLN A 345 -34.75 -3.14 -1.32
C GLN A 345 -35.50 -2.01 -0.64
N GLU A 346 -35.82 -0.96 -1.40
CA GLU A 346 -36.66 0.12 -0.90
C GLU A 346 -38.14 -0.32 -0.84
N ILE A 347 -38.73 -0.21 0.34
CA ILE A 347 -40.14 -0.59 0.56
C ILE A 347 -41.00 0.66 0.42
N SER A 348 -41.60 0.83 -0.75
CA SER A 348 -42.57 1.89 -0.99
C SER A 348 -43.90 1.62 -0.24
N PRO A 349 -44.75 2.66 0.02
CA PRO A 349 -46.03 2.49 0.74
C PRO A 349 -47.00 1.49 0.12
N LYS A 350 -46.80 1.13 -1.16
CA LYS A 350 -47.63 0.15 -1.88
C LYS A 350 -46.99 -1.24 -1.98
N HIS A 351 -45.79 -1.42 -1.37
CA HIS A 351 -45.07 -2.69 -1.42
C HIS A 351 -45.76 -3.75 -0.57
N ARG A 352 -45.78 -5.01 -1.04
CA ARG A 352 -46.43 -6.16 -0.34
C ARG A 352 -45.93 -6.42 1.09
N TRP A 353 -44.79 -5.84 1.46
CA TRP A 353 -44.16 -5.97 2.77
C TRP A 353 -44.49 -4.80 3.71
N CYS A 354 -45.12 -3.75 3.22
CA CYS A 354 -45.50 -2.59 4.00
C CYS A 354 -46.52 -2.98 5.09
N ASN A 355 -46.33 -2.50 6.32
CA ASN A 355 -47.14 -2.80 7.51
C ASN A 355 -47.21 -4.29 7.94
N LYS A 356 -46.24 -5.12 7.54
CA LYS A 356 -46.09 -6.48 7.99
C LYS A 356 -44.89 -6.61 8.96
N THR A 357 -44.99 -7.52 9.89
CA THR A 357 -43.85 -7.89 10.73
C THR A 357 -42.90 -8.77 9.96
N ILE A 358 -41.60 -8.79 10.36
CA ILE A 358 -40.58 -9.63 9.70
C ILE A 358 -40.99 -11.11 9.68
N ALA A 359 -41.70 -11.57 10.72
CA ALA A 359 -42.20 -12.94 10.82
C ALA A 359 -43.30 -13.27 9.80
N GLU A 360 -44.03 -12.26 9.29
CA GLU A 360 -45.09 -12.41 8.28
C GLU A 360 -44.57 -12.25 6.84
N LEU A 361 -43.29 -11.96 6.67
CA LEU A 361 -42.68 -11.86 5.36
C LEU A 361 -42.35 -13.26 4.83
N MET A 362 -43.01 -13.66 3.74
CA MET A 362 -42.64 -14.87 3.00
C MET A 362 -41.38 -14.56 2.19
N LEU A 363 -40.22 -14.70 2.80
CA LEU A 363 -38.94 -14.55 2.13
C LEU A 363 -38.59 -15.82 1.35
N PRO A 364 -37.90 -15.72 0.21
CA PRO A 364 -37.36 -16.89 -0.49
C PRO A 364 -36.43 -17.70 0.41
N HIS A 365 -36.38 -19.02 0.19
CA HIS A 365 -35.45 -19.87 0.94
C HIS A 365 -34.02 -19.37 0.78
N GLY A 366 -33.32 -19.20 1.90
CA GLY A 366 -31.93 -18.71 1.92
C GLY A 366 -31.79 -17.18 1.99
N THR A 367 -32.91 -16.44 2.11
CA THR A 367 -32.86 -14.97 2.26
C THR A 367 -32.96 -14.58 3.73
N LEU A 368 -32.08 -13.70 4.20
CA LEU A 368 -32.06 -13.15 5.55
C LEU A 368 -32.15 -11.61 5.49
N ILE A 369 -32.97 -11.01 6.36
CA ILE A 369 -32.98 -9.56 6.55
C ILE A 369 -31.86 -9.21 7.53
N VAL A 370 -30.88 -8.43 7.03
CA VAL A 370 -29.70 -8.05 7.82
C VAL A 370 -29.89 -6.70 8.51
N LEU A 371 -30.59 -5.77 7.88
CA LEU A 371 -30.82 -4.42 8.39
C LEU A 371 -32.16 -3.86 7.89
N VAL A 372 -32.88 -3.17 8.76
CA VAL A 372 -34.07 -2.36 8.40
C VAL A 372 -33.75 -0.93 8.82
N ARG A 373 -33.84 0.00 7.89
CA ARG A 373 -33.68 1.44 8.13
C ARG A 373 -35.00 2.17 8.14
#